data_7ef8e6c048bc68d64906f085e2ffaf41
#
_entry.id   7ef8e6c048bc68d64906f085e2ffaf41
#
_cell.length_a   1.000
_cell.length_b   1.000
_cell.length_c   1.000
_cell.angle_alpha   90.00
_cell.angle_beta   90.00
_cell.angle_gamma   90.00
#
_symmetry.space_group_name_H-M   'P 1'
#
loop_
_entity.id
_entity.type
_entity.pdbx_description
1 polymer ?
#
loop_
_entity_poly.entity_id
_entity_poly.type
_entity_poly.pdbx_seq_one_letter_code
_entity_poly.pdbx_strand_id
1 'polypeptide(L)'
;MLSSKLSRRSFVQLAGAATLVAASGAAIPSNAFGKDAADWDAIVEAARGSKVAWYGWGGSAPRNELITKTLAPRLKEKYDIELELVGMDINNILTQLSGEFQAGLTEDGGSIDFIWINGENFASAKANGYLWGPFAQDLPNVQDYVDTEAADIAYDFGTPVEGYEAPYGKAQMVFWVDGAQIPQNETPIDPETFLQFCQDHPGMVTYPEPGDFTGTAIISCLIAGVEGKEEFEKLATMTEPSEDEVRAIVAPGMEYLRSLNPYLWKQGKTFPADSTTVHQMYADGELIMDAGYGEPQTDVDNGLLPATTRSFVLDTGTVGNTNYMAIAANAPHKEAAMVAINEVLSPDYQLTRYKTLGSITVLDLDRLSEEDRAAFDAVELGCAQLPLDVKLEHAIAEACGPVIPVLEKIWHDEVPGK
;
A
#
# COMPACT_ATOMS: atom_id res chain seq x y z
N MET A 1 -40.03 1.72 34.46
CA MET A 1 -38.94 0.76 34.68
C MET A 1 -39.28 -0.52 33.93
N LEU A 2 -38.76 -0.73 32.76
CA LEU A 2 -38.67 -2.02 32.06
C LEU A 2 -37.54 -1.91 31.07
N SER A 3 -36.39 -2.44 31.48
CA SER A 3 -35.19 -2.60 30.70
C SER A 3 -35.36 -3.84 29.81
N SER A 4 -35.42 -3.67 28.48
CA SER A 4 -35.34 -4.80 27.56
C SER A 4 -33.93 -4.86 27.01
N LYS A 5 -33.15 -5.83 27.49
CA LYS A 5 -31.86 -6.23 26.91
C LYS A 5 -32.11 -6.86 25.53
N LEU A 6 -31.65 -6.22 24.49
CA LEU A 6 -31.57 -6.83 23.16
C LEU A 6 -30.48 -7.91 23.16
N SER A 7 -30.89 -9.11 22.85
CA SER A 7 -30.08 -10.32 22.82
C SER A 7 -29.31 -10.40 21.48
N ARG A 8 -28.04 -10.84 21.54
CA ARG A 8 -27.14 -11.09 20.41
C ARG A 8 -27.65 -12.10 19.36
N ARG A 9 -28.86 -12.57 19.44
CA ARG A 9 -29.45 -13.56 18.52
C ARG A 9 -30.27 -12.96 17.37
N SER A 10 -30.45 -11.65 17.31
CA SER A 10 -31.25 -10.99 16.27
C SER A 10 -30.44 -10.53 15.04
N PHE A 11 -29.13 -10.77 15.00
CA PHE A 11 -28.25 -10.33 13.91
C PHE A 11 -28.00 -11.42 12.82
N VAL A 12 -28.51 -12.64 13.02
CA VAL A 12 -28.24 -13.78 12.12
C VAL A 12 -29.41 -14.14 11.20
N GLN A 13 -30.50 -13.37 11.17
CA GLN A 13 -31.68 -13.71 10.36
C GLN A 13 -32.03 -12.69 9.25
N LEU A 14 -31.07 -11.89 8.78
CA LEU A 14 -31.26 -11.01 7.60
C LEU A 14 -30.35 -11.38 6.41
N ALA A 15 -29.75 -12.56 6.43
CA ALA A 15 -29.05 -13.12 5.29
C ALA A 15 -29.93 -14.22 4.64
N GLY A 16 -30.87 -13.84 3.79
CA GLY A 16 -31.73 -14.84 3.16
C GLY A 16 -32.93 -14.27 2.43
N ALA A 17 -32.72 -13.40 1.44
CA ALA A 17 -33.65 -13.21 0.32
C ALA A 17 -32.90 -12.48 -0.82
N ALA A 18 -31.96 -13.13 -1.47
CA ALA A 18 -31.51 -12.71 -2.77
C ALA A 18 -32.61 -13.09 -3.79
N THR A 19 -33.52 -12.18 -4.02
CA THR A 19 -34.42 -12.24 -5.15
C THR A 19 -33.58 -11.93 -6.39
N LEU A 20 -33.38 -12.90 -7.26
CA LEU A 20 -32.88 -12.73 -8.63
C LEU A 20 -33.81 -11.76 -9.36
N VAL A 21 -33.50 -10.50 -9.36
CA VAL A 21 -33.98 -9.57 -10.37
C VAL A 21 -33.03 -9.72 -11.55
N ALA A 22 -33.48 -10.42 -12.59
CA ALA A 22 -32.88 -10.35 -13.90
C ALA A 22 -32.97 -8.90 -14.37
N ALA A 23 -31.92 -8.12 -14.09
CA ALA A 23 -31.77 -6.80 -14.65
C ALA A 23 -31.45 -6.98 -16.13
N SER A 24 -32.40 -6.58 -16.99
CA SER A 24 -32.16 -6.28 -18.39
C SER A 24 -30.90 -5.45 -18.50
N GLY A 25 -29.88 -5.99 -19.23
CA GLY A 25 -28.62 -5.32 -19.48
C GLY A 25 -28.86 -3.96 -20.18
N ALA A 26 -28.92 -2.92 -19.38
CA ALA A 26 -28.56 -1.61 -19.85
C ALA A 26 -27.02 -1.63 -19.82
N ALA A 27 -26.40 -1.80 -20.97
CA ALA A 27 -25.01 -1.51 -21.17
C ALA A 27 -24.79 -0.06 -20.67
N ILE A 28 -24.04 0.08 -19.56
CA ILE A 28 -23.47 1.37 -19.19
C ILE A 28 -22.66 1.78 -20.42
N PRO A 29 -22.88 2.95 -21.02
CA PRO A 29 -22.06 3.37 -22.13
C PRO A 29 -20.62 3.46 -21.59
N SER A 30 -19.76 2.58 -22.05
CA SER A 30 -18.33 2.74 -21.94
C SER A 30 -17.95 3.93 -22.82
N ASN A 31 -18.03 5.13 -22.30
CA ASN A 31 -17.39 6.27 -22.91
C ASN A 31 -15.89 6.15 -22.62
N ALA A 32 -15.26 5.20 -23.30
CA ALA A 32 -13.86 5.33 -23.60
C ALA A 32 -13.73 6.63 -24.40
N PHE A 33 -13.06 7.62 -23.82
CA PHE A 33 -12.51 8.69 -24.64
C PHE A 33 -11.60 7.99 -25.66
N GLY A 34 -11.80 8.28 -26.96
CA GLY A 34 -11.10 7.56 -28.02
C GLY A 34 -9.58 7.79 -27.94
N LYS A 35 -8.85 6.83 -28.43
CA LYS A 35 -7.40 6.63 -28.26
C LYS A 35 -6.46 7.60 -29.02
N ASP A 36 -6.80 8.84 -29.23
CA ASP A 36 -5.99 9.78 -29.99
C ASP A 36 -5.38 10.87 -29.10
N ALA A 37 -4.14 11.25 -29.36
CA ALA A 37 -3.45 12.37 -28.68
C ALA A 37 -4.26 13.68 -28.68
N ALA A 38 -5.15 13.87 -29.66
CA ALA A 38 -6.10 14.98 -29.74
C ALA A 38 -7.10 15.01 -28.57
N ASP A 39 -7.40 13.86 -27.95
CA ASP A 39 -8.37 13.77 -26.88
C ASP A 39 -7.79 14.26 -25.54
N TRP A 40 -6.47 14.10 -25.31
CA TRP A 40 -5.83 14.59 -24.10
C TRP A 40 -5.83 16.12 -23.97
N ASP A 41 -5.57 16.83 -25.06
CA ASP A 41 -5.63 18.30 -25.06
C ASP A 41 -7.06 18.80 -24.76
N ALA A 42 -8.07 18.09 -25.25
CA ALA A 42 -9.48 18.39 -24.96
C ALA A 42 -9.81 18.14 -23.47
N ILE A 43 -9.28 17.07 -22.87
CA ILE A 43 -9.41 16.77 -21.43
C ILE A 43 -8.77 17.88 -20.59
N VAL A 44 -7.55 18.29 -20.94
CA VAL A 44 -6.84 19.38 -20.25
C VAL A 44 -7.61 20.69 -20.34
N GLU A 45 -8.16 21.02 -21.51
CA GLU A 45 -8.94 22.26 -21.68
C GLU A 45 -10.26 22.22 -20.89
N ALA A 46 -10.94 21.06 -20.86
CA ALA A 46 -12.14 20.86 -20.05
C ALA A 46 -11.87 20.94 -18.53
N ALA A 47 -10.68 20.54 -18.10
CA ALA A 47 -10.27 20.58 -16.71
C ALA A 47 -9.96 22.00 -16.19
N ARG A 48 -9.69 22.98 -17.09
CA ARG A 48 -9.29 24.33 -16.69
C ARG A 48 -10.35 25.04 -15.86
N GLY A 49 -9.90 25.73 -14.82
CA GLY A 49 -10.78 26.48 -13.90
C GLY A 49 -11.54 25.58 -12.91
N SER A 50 -11.32 24.27 -12.94
CA SER A 50 -11.98 23.34 -12.03
C SER A 50 -11.36 23.38 -10.64
N LYS A 51 -12.17 22.99 -9.64
CA LYS A 51 -11.72 22.65 -8.31
C LYS A 51 -11.89 21.14 -8.13
N VAL A 52 -10.80 20.43 -7.86
CA VAL A 52 -10.79 18.96 -7.73
C VAL A 52 -10.44 18.54 -6.31
N ALA A 53 -11.17 17.57 -5.76
CA ALA A 53 -10.96 17.07 -4.39
C ALA A 53 -10.33 15.68 -4.39
N TRP A 54 -9.15 15.58 -3.78
CA TRP A 54 -8.46 14.31 -3.51
C TRP A 54 -8.72 13.84 -2.09
N TYR A 55 -9.41 12.74 -1.94
CA TYR A 55 -9.67 12.10 -0.67
C TYR A 55 -8.66 10.98 -0.40
N GLY A 56 -8.14 10.93 0.82
CA GLY A 56 -7.21 9.88 1.22
C GLY A 56 -6.75 10.01 2.66
N TRP A 57 -6.01 9.02 3.13
CA TRP A 57 -5.48 9.02 4.48
C TRP A 57 -4.61 10.26 4.75
N GLY A 58 -4.93 10.98 5.82
CA GLY A 58 -4.30 12.25 6.16
C GLY A 58 -3.23 12.18 7.25
N GLY A 59 -2.82 10.97 7.68
CA GLY A 59 -1.96 10.78 8.84
C GLY A 59 -0.46 11.12 8.65
N SER A 60 -0.02 11.45 7.42
CA SER A 60 1.37 11.82 7.13
C SER A 60 1.51 13.31 6.83
N ALA A 61 2.04 14.08 7.75
CA ALA A 61 2.29 15.51 7.55
C ALA A 61 3.23 15.79 6.36
N PRO A 62 4.38 15.09 6.17
CA PRO A 62 5.25 15.32 5.02
C PRO A 62 4.54 15.07 3.67
N ARG A 63 3.73 14.01 3.57
CA ARG A 63 2.96 13.71 2.36
C ARG A 63 1.90 14.78 2.09
N ASN A 64 1.17 15.19 3.12
CA ASN A 64 0.15 16.23 2.98
C ASN A 64 0.76 17.57 2.56
N GLU A 65 1.93 17.91 3.09
CA GLU A 65 2.68 19.11 2.69
C GLU A 65 3.15 19.02 1.25
N LEU A 66 3.66 17.88 0.81
CA LEU A 66 4.06 17.68 -0.59
C LEU A 66 2.88 17.89 -1.55
N ILE A 67 1.71 17.35 -1.22
CA ILE A 67 0.50 17.54 -2.03
C ILE A 67 0.07 18.99 -2.03
N THR A 68 -0.04 19.62 -0.87
CA THR A 68 -0.60 20.98 -0.74
C THR A 68 0.37 22.09 -1.13
N LYS A 69 1.68 21.88 -0.90
CA LYS A 69 2.70 22.92 -1.16
C LYS A 69 3.46 22.73 -2.48
N THR A 70 3.36 21.54 -3.10
CA THR A 70 4.06 21.26 -4.37
C THR A 70 3.08 20.87 -5.49
N LEU A 71 2.25 19.83 -5.32
CA LEU A 71 1.33 19.39 -6.36
C LEU A 71 0.24 20.43 -6.66
N ALA A 72 -0.44 20.94 -5.63
CA ALA A 72 -1.53 21.90 -5.82
C ALA A 72 -1.07 23.18 -6.53
N PRO A 73 0.06 23.83 -6.19
CA PRO A 73 0.59 24.96 -6.96
C PRO A 73 0.94 24.61 -8.42
N ARG A 74 1.50 23.42 -8.67
CA ARG A 74 1.83 22.95 -10.03
C ARG A 74 0.57 22.79 -10.89
N LEU A 75 -0.49 22.18 -10.35
CA LEU A 75 -1.77 22.04 -11.02
C LEU A 75 -2.39 23.40 -11.32
N LYS A 76 -2.32 24.33 -10.38
CA LYS A 76 -2.80 25.70 -10.58
C LYS A 76 -2.04 26.45 -11.67
N GLU A 77 -0.70 26.36 -11.65
CA GLU A 77 0.16 27.06 -12.60
C GLU A 77 0.04 26.50 -14.02
N LYS A 78 0.10 25.16 -14.17
CA LYS A 78 0.10 24.52 -15.49
C LYS A 78 -1.28 24.43 -16.12
N TYR A 79 -2.31 24.14 -15.32
CA TYR A 79 -3.62 23.73 -15.81
C TYR A 79 -4.78 24.61 -15.31
N ASP A 80 -4.52 25.59 -14.43
CA ASP A 80 -5.55 26.37 -13.74
C ASP A 80 -6.53 25.51 -12.92
N ILE A 81 -6.06 24.39 -12.35
CA ILE A 81 -6.82 23.47 -11.48
C ILE A 81 -6.52 23.79 -10.01
N GLU A 82 -7.57 23.91 -9.20
CA GLU A 82 -7.45 24.04 -7.74
C GLU A 82 -7.59 22.65 -7.09
N LEU A 83 -6.53 22.15 -6.47
CA LEU A 83 -6.54 20.88 -5.74
C LEU A 83 -6.86 21.11 -4.26
N GLU A 84 -7.88 20.42 -3.76
CA GLU A 84 -8.18 20.28 -2.34
C GLU A 84 -7.82 18.85 -1.87
N LEU A 85 -6.98 18.74 -0.83
CA LEU A 85 -6.70 17.47 -0.17
C LEU A 85 -7.63 17.30 1.03
N VAL A 86 -8.40 16.22 1.06
CA VAL A 86 -9.31 15.86 2.16
C VAL A 86 -8.79 14.63 2.87
N GLY A 87 -8.27 14.82 4.11
CA GLY A 87 -7.82 13.71 4.95
C GLY A 87 -9.03 12.93 5.50
N MET A 88 -9.19 11.67 5.07
CA MET A 88 -10.28 10.80 5.49
C MET A 88 -9.86 9.33 5.36
N ASP A 89 -10.28 8.50 6.34
CA ASP A 89 -10.05 7.06 6.27
C ASP A 89 -10.88 6.43 5.16
N ILE A 90 -10.31 5.41 4.50
CA ILE A 90 -10.93 4.77 3.33
C ILE A 90 -12.32 4.20 3.63
N ASN A 91 -12.56 3.64 4.80
CA ASN A 91 -13.88 3.15 5.19
C ASN A 91 -14.94 4.25 5.24
N ASN A 92 -14.55 5.45 5.68
CA ASN A 92 -15.43 6.62 5.69
C ASN A 92 -15.67 7.15 4.27
N ILE A 93 -14.65 7.13 3.41
CA ILE A 93 -14.77 7.49 1.99
C ILE A 93 -15.77 6.55 1.29
N LEU A 94 -15.61 5.23 1.45
CA LEU A 94 -16.52 4.25 0.85
C LEU A 94 -17.95 4.35 1.41
N THR A 95 -18.08 4.66 2.70
CA THR A 95 -19.39 4.92 3.32
C THR A 95 -20.05 6.16 2.72
N GLN A 96 -19.30 7.23 2.49
CA GLN A 96 -19.79 8.45 1.87
C GLN A 96 -20.23 8.19 0.41
N LEU A 97 -19.41 7.52 -0.39
CA LEU A 97 -19.75 7.12 -1.76
C LEU A 97 -21.03 6.30 -1.78
N SER A 98 -21.12 5.25 -0.95
CA SER A 98 -22.33 4.43 -0.85
C SER A 98 -23.56 5.26 -0.47
N GLY A 99 -23.43 6.20 0.47
CA GLY A 99 -24.51 7.12 0.86
C GLY A 99 -24.95 8.03 -0.27
N GLU A 100 -24.02 8.57 -1.06
CA GLU A 100 -24.30 9.41 -2.22
C GLU A 100 -25.06 8.64 -3.29
N PHE A 101 -24.62 7.42 -3.62
CA PHE A 101 -25.33 6.55 -4.58
C PHE A 101 -26.73 6.18 -4.10
N GLN A 102 -26.91 5.87 -2.81
CA GLN A 102 -28.23 5.60 -2.23
C GLN A 102 -29.15 6.83 -2.24
N ALA A 103 -28.57 8.02 -2.15
CA ALA A 103 -29.33 9.28 -2.29
C ALA A 103 -29.65 9.64 -3.76
N GLY A 104 -29.21 8.84 -4.73
CA GLY A 104 -29.40 9.07 -6.14
C GLY A 104 -28.45 10.11 -6.77
N LEU A 105 -27.37 10.44 -6.08
CA LEU A 105 -26.30 11.30 -6.60
C LEU A 105 -25.40 10.46 -7.52
N THR A 106 -25.82 10.33 -8.76
CA THR A 106 -25.11 9.59 -9.82
C THR A 106 -24.53 10.56 -10.84
N GLU A 107 -23.78 10.06 -11.79
CA GLU A 107 -23.11 10.83 -12.85
C GLU A 107 -22.11 11.84 -12.27
N ASP A 108 -22.45 13.13 -12.24
CA ASP A 108 -21.58 14.22 -11.78
C ASP A 108 -22.10 14.85 -10.47
N GLY A 109 -22.93 14.13 -9.73
CA GLY A 109 -23.62 14.65 -8.53
C GLY A 109 -22.87 14.41 -7.22
N GLY A 110 -21.71 13.75 -7.23
CA GLY A 110 -20.95 13.42 -6.06
C GLY A 110 -20.15 14.59 -5.48
N SER A 111 -19.52 14.37 -4.35
CA SER A 111 -18.63 15.33 -3.68
C SER A 111 -17.16 14.91 -3.69
N ILE A 112 -16.87 13.72 -4.18
CA ILE A 112 -15.53 13.12 -4.24
C ILE A 112 -15.13 13.04 -5.71
N ASP A 113 -13.97 13.62 -6.05
CA ASP A 113 -13.46 13.51 -7.43
C ASP A 113 -12.58 12.27 -7.57
N PHE A 114 -11.52 12.16 -6.77
CA PHE A 114 -10.67 10.98 -6.79
C PHE A 114 -10.14 10.61 -5.40
N ILE A 115 -9.77 9.36 -5.24
CA ILE A 115 -9.42 8.76 -3.96
C ILE A 115 -8.08 8.03 -4.03
N TRP A 116 -7.34 8.00 -2.93
CA TRP A 116 -6.32 7.01 -2.68
C TRP A 116 -6.99 5.72 -2.22
N ILE A 117 -6.69 4.62 -2.89
CA ILE A 117 -7.33 3.33 -2.62
C ILE A 117 -6.33 2.20 -2.90
N ASN A 118 -6.54 1.05 -2.27
CA ASN A 118 -5.88 -0.21 -2.59
C ASN A 118 -6.62 -1.39 -1.95
N GLY A 119 -6.23 -2.61 -2.36
CA GLY A 119 -6.60 -3.88 -1.76
C GLY A 119 -8.09 -4.17 -1.80
N GLU A 120 -8.60 -4.68 -0.67
CA GLU A 120 -10.01 -5.05 -0.53
C GLU A 120 -10.97 -3.89 -0.76
N ASN A 121 -10.52 -2.66 -0.47
CA ASN A 121 -11.30 -1.46 -0.67
C ASN A 121 -11.51 -1.17 -2.16
N PHE A 122 -10.47 -1.36 -2.99
CA PHE A 122 -10.57 -1.28 -4.43
C PHE A 122 -11.52 -2.37 -4.97
N ALA A 123 -11.29 -3.63 -4.57
CA ALA A 123 -12.15 -4.74 -4.99
C ALA A 123 -13.62 -4.47 -4.66
N SER A 124 -13.91 -4.00 -3.45
CA SER A 124 -15.26 -3.65 -3.00
C SER A 124 -15.83 -2.48 -3.79
N ALA A 125 -15.10 -1.39 -3.95
CA ALA A 125 -15.57 -0.20 -4.66
C ALA A 125 -15.86 -0.51 -6.14
N LYS A 126 -14.98 -1.28 -6.81
CA LYS A 126 -15.15 -1.72 -8.20
C LYS A 126 -16.39 -2.60 -8.36
N ALA A 127 -16.54 -3.62 -7.49
CA ALA A 127 -17.68 -4.53 -7.52
C ALA A 127 -19.03 -3.83 -7.30
N ASN A 128 -19.06 -2.75 -6.51
CA ASN A 128 -20.26 -1.94 -6.26
C ASN A 128 -20.50 -0.83 -7.30
N GLY A 129 -19.62 -0.66 -8.30
CA GLY A 129 -19.74 0.37 -9.31
C GLY A 129 -19.50 1.79 -8.81
N TYR A 130 -18.70 1.94 -7.76
CA TYR A 130 -18.37 3.26 -7.18
C TYR A 130 -17.20 3.95 -7.88
N LEU A 131 -16.50 3.24 -8.79
CA LEU A 131 -15.36 3.76 -9.52
C LEU A 131 -15.71 4.03 -11.00
N TRP A 132 -15.19 5.14 -11.50
CA TRP A 132 -15.27 5.49 -12.91
C TRP A 132 -14.03 4.92 -13.64
N GLY A 133 -14.26 4.33 -14.81
CA GLY A 133 -13.19 3.76 -15.61
C GLY A 133 -13.71 2.82 -16.71
N PRO A 134 -12.78 2.18 -17.44
CA PRO A 134 -11.34 2.33 -17.34
C PRO A 134 -10.84 3.69 -17.84
N PHE A 135 -9.86 4.30 -17.16
CA PHE A 135 -9.29 5.61 -17.52
C PHE A 135 -7.74 5.64 -17.51
N ALA A 136 -7.12 4.74 -16.72
CA ALA A 136 -5.68 4.84 -16.46
C ALA A 136 -4.83 4.71 -17.72
N GLN A 137 -5.26 3.88 -18.68
CA GLN A 137 -4.56 3.71 -19.96
C GLN A 137 -4.68 4.94 -20.89
N ASP A 138 -5.56 5.90 -20.57
CA ASP A 138 -5.72 7.12 -21.35
C ASP A 138 -4.82 8.26 -20.82
N LEU A 139 -4.11 8.03 -19.71
CA LEU A 139 -3.16 8.97 -19.13
C LEU A 139 -1.81 8.90 -19.86
N PRO A 140 -1.29 10.01 -20.45
CA PRO A 140 -0.01 9.99 -21.17
C PRO A 140 1.15 9.46 -20.35
N ASN A 141 1.27 9.86 -19.07
CA ASN A 141 2.37 9.42 -18.22
C ASN A 141 2.27 7.93 -17.86
N VAL A 142 1.08 7.32 -17.87
CA VAL A 142 0.93 5.86 -17.75
C VAL A 142 1.43 5.18 -19.01
N GLN A 143 1.04 5.66 -20.19
CA GLN A 143 1.45 5.09 -21.48
C GLN A 143 2.96 5.16 -21.67
N ASP A 144 3.56 6.28 -21.32
CA ASP A 144 4.98 6.56 -21.57
C ASP A 144 5.90 5.89 -20.54
N TYR A 145 5.51 5.87 -19.26
CA TYR A 145 6.45 5.58 -18.17
C TYR A 145 6.06 4.42 -17.26
N VAL A 146 4.86 3.85 -17.36
CA VAL A 146 4.43 2.76 -16.46
C VAL A 146 4.37 1.44 -17.21
N ASP A 147 4.95 0.38 -16.64
CA ASP A 147 4.74 -0.98 -17.12
C ASP A 147 3.44 -1.54 -16.51
N THR A 148 2.33 -1.36 -17.24
CA THR A 148 1.00 -1.82 -16.80
C THR A 148 0.80 -3.32 -16.88
N GLU A 149 1.76 -4.08 -17.44
CA GLU A 149 1.75 -5.55 -17.50
C GLU A 149 2.50 -6.17 -16.32
N ALA A 150 3.32 -5.38 -15.61
CA ALA A 150 4.00 -5.84 -14.41
C ALA A 150 2.97 -6.29 -13.36
N ALA A 151 3.18 -7.46 -12.76
CA ALA A 151 2.19 -8.09 -11.88
C ALA A 151 1.82 -7.21 -10.66
N ASP A 152 2.79 -6.47 -10.12
CA ASP A 152 2.61 -5.54 -9.01
C ASP A 152 1.90 -4.22 -9.39
N ILE A 153 1.63 -4.02 -10.69
CA ILE A 153 0.87 -2.88 -11.25
C ILE A 153 -0.47 -3.36 -11.80
N ALA A 154 -0.51 -4.55 -12.42
CA ALA A 154 -1.70 -5.11 -13.06
C ALA A 154 -2.74 -5.62 -12.06
N TYR A 155 -2.29 -5.93 -10.83
CA TYR A 155 -3.14 -6.46 -9.78
C TYR A 155 -2.96 -5.67 -8.48
N ASP A 156 -4.07 -5.27 -7.88
CA ASP A 156 -4.12 -4.69 -6.54
C ASP A 156 -4.59 -5.76 -5.56
N PHE A 157 -3.67 -6.29 -4.75
CA PHE A 157 -3.89 -7.41 -3.80
C PHE A 157 -4.69 -8.57 -4.43
N GLY A 158 -4.29 -8.96 -5.65
CA GLY A 158 -4.91 -10.05 -6.41
C GLY A 158 -6.15 -9.66 -7.23
N THR A 159 -6.66 -8.43 -7.10
CA THR A 159 -7.77 -7.93 -7.92
C THR A 159 -7.23 -7.29 -9.19
N PRO A 160 -7.65 -7.72 -10.40
CA PRO A 160 -7.23 -7.07 -11.64
C PRO A 160 -7.61 -5.59 -11.66
N VAL A 161 -6.63 -4.72 -11.91
CA VAL A 161 -6.80 -3.26 -11.96
C VAL A 161 -7.69 -2.83 -13.13
N GLU A 162 -7.48 -3.41 -14.31
CA GLU A 162 -8.26 -3.19 -15.53
C GLU A 162 -8.48 -1.69 -15.87
N GLY A 163 -7.54 -0.84 -15.45
CA GLY A 163 -7.56 0.60 -15.72
C GLY A 163 -8.56 1.42 -14.89
N TYR A 164 -9.20 0.84 -13.86
CA TYR A 164 -10.10 1.57 -12.95
C TYR A 164 -9.38 2.38 -11.88
N GLU A 165 -8.08 2.17 -11.75
CA GLU A 165 -7.19 2.94 -10.91
C GLU A 165 -5.83 3.10 -11.59
N ALA A 166 -5.10 4.16 -11.24
CA ALA A 166 -3.76 4.45 -11.72
C ALA A 166 -2.76 4.30 -10.57
N PRO A 167 -1.64 3.59 -10.77
CA PRO A 167 -0.62 3.46 -9.74
C PRO A 167 0.05 4.82 -9.50
N TYR A 168 0.42 5.15 -8.24
CA TYR A 168 1.09 6.41 -7.98
C TYR A 168 2.33 6.34 -7.08
N GLY A 169 2.57 5.21 -6.48
CA GLY A 169 3.74 4.96 -5.64
C GLY A 169 3.73 3.53 -5.13
N LYS A 170 4.92 3.01 -4.81
CA LYS A 170 5.07 1.71 -4.19
C LYS A 170 5.48 1.89 -2.73
N ALA A 171 5.10 0.94 -1.89
CA ALA A 171 5.56 0.77 -0.53
C ALA A 171 6.21 -0.62 -0.42
N GLN A 172 7.25 -0.73 0.40
CA GLN A 172 7.95 -1.99 0.63
C GLN A 172 8.38 -2.05 2.09
N MET A 173 8.31 -3.24 2.66
CA MET A 173 8.83 -3.47 3.99
C MET A 173 10.34 -3.30 4.00
N VAL A 174 10.83 -2.50 4.92
CA VAL A 174 12.23 -2.37 5.24
C VAL A 174 12.44 -2.62 6.72
N PHE A 175 13.57 -3.19 7.05
CA PHE A 175 14.04 -3.36 8.41
C PHE A 175 15.09 -2.31 8.73
N TRP A 176 15.28 -1.98 9.99
CA TRP A 176 16.38 -1.11 10.42
C TRP A 176 16.95 -1.50 11.77
N VAL A 177 18.20 -1.14 11.96
CA VAL A 177 18.97 -1.36 13.18
C VAL A 177 19.74 -0.10 13.56
N ASP A 178 20.13 0.04 14.82
CA ASP A 178 21.11 1.04 15.23
C ASP A 178 22.52 0.58 14.81
N GLY A 179 23.09 1.23 13.80
CA GLY A 179 24.42 0.92 13.27
C GLY A 179 25.57 1.15 14.25
N ALA A 180 25.34 1.85 15.38
CA ALA A 180 26.31 1.97 16.44
C ALA A 180 26.39 0.69 17.30
N GLN A 181 25.30 -0.07 17.37
CA GLN A 181 25.23 -1.33 18.12
C GLN A 181 25.43 -2.54 17.20
N ILE A 182 24.92 -2.48 15.97
CA ILE A 182 24.92 -3.59 15.02
C ILE A 182 25.84 -3.27 13.84
N PRO A 183 27.00 -3.90 13.72
CA PRO A 183 27.88 -3.77 12.56
C PRO A 183 27.20 -4.24 11.26
N GLN A 184 27.64 -3.71 10.13
CA GLN A 184 27.07 -4.04 8.82
C GLN A 184 27.07 -5.54 8.51
N ASN A 185 28.15 -6.23 8.89
CA ASN A 185 28.29 -7.67 8.65
C ASN A 185 27.51 -8.56 9.62
N GLU A 186 26.83 -7.98 10.61
CA GLU A 186 25.95 -8.68 11.56
C GLU A 186 24.47 -8.40 11.27
N THR A 187 24.17 -7.58 10.25
CA THR A 187 22.80 -7.32 9.80
C THR A 187 22.25 -8.58 9.12
N PRO A 188 21.06 -9.06 9.50
CA PRO A 188 20.49 -10.26 8.89
C PRO A 188 20.10 -10.00 7.43
N ILE A 189 20.36 -10.99 6.57
CA ILE A 189 20.07 -10.91 5.13
C ILE A 189 19.13 -12.02 4.64
N ASP A 190 18.94 -13.06 5.44
CA ASP A 190 18.11 -14.22 5.14
C ASP A 190 17.57 -14.86 6.44
N PRO A 191 16.70 -15.88 6.39
CA PRO A 191 16.17 -16.52 7.58
C PRO A 191 17.23 -17.17 8.48
N GLU A 192 18.32 -17.71 7.94
CA GLU A 192 19.39 -18.34 8.75
C GLU A 192 20.11 -17.27 9.58
N THR A 193 20.54 -16.19 8.95
CA THR A 193 21.21 -15.07 9.61
C THR A 193 20.26 -14.29 10.53
N PHE A 194 18.96 -14.25 10.22
CA PHE A 194 17.96 -13.64 11.10
C PHE A 194 17.77 -14.45 12.39
N LEU A 195 17.74 -15.78 12.31
CA LEU A 195 17.72 -16.65 13.50
C LEU A 195 18.98 -16.46 14.32
N GLN A 196 20.16 -16.42 13.68
CA GLN A 196 21.42 -16.18 14.37
C GLN A 196 21.42 -14.82 15.07
N PHE A 197 20.93 -13.79 14.41
CA PHE A 197 20.79 -12.45 15.00
C PHE A 197 19.90 -12.45 16.25
N CYS A 198 18.76 -13.16 16.22
CA CYS A 198 17.93 -13.32 17.41
C CYS A 198 18.62 -14.09 18.53
N GLN A 199 19.46 -15.09 18.21
CA GLN A 199 20.25 -15.87 19.17
C GLN A 199 21.33 -15.02 19.85
N ASP A 200 21.98 -14.15 19.10
CA ASP A 200 23.04 -13.27 19.58
C ASP A 200 22.49 -12.10 20.42
N HIS A 201 21.22 -11.72 20.19
CA HIS A 201 20.54 -10.63 20.87
C HIS A 201 19.20 -11.06 21.54
N PRO A 202 19.25 -12.03 22.47
CA PRO A 202 18.03 -12.64 23.00
C PRO A 202 17.18 -11.64 23.79
N GLY A 203 15.90 -11.58 23.45
CA GLY A 203 14.92 -10.70 24.06
C GLY A 203 14.90 -9.27 23.52
N MET A 204 15.76 -8.93 22.54
CA MET A 204 15.87 -7.60 21.97
C MET A 204 15.27 -7.48 20.54
N VAL A 205 14.65 -8.53 20.06
CA VAL A 205 13.97 -8.59 18.75
C VAL A 205 12.52 -9.02 18.96
N THR A 206 11.60 -8.39 18.27
CA THR A 206 10.20 -8.78 18.19
C THR A 206 9.55 -8.18 16.93
N TYR A 207 8.29 -8.46 16.74
CA TYR A 207 7.43 -7.87 15.71
C TYR A 207 6.01 -7.68 16.28
N PRO A 208 5.17 -6.82 15.69
CA PRO A 208 3.77 -6.68 16.10
C PRO A 208 3.00 -7.99 15.90
N GLU A 209 2.02 -8.24 16.76
CA GLU A 209 1.11 -9.38 16.59
C GLU A 209 0.40 -9.27 15.22
N PRO A 210 0.42 -10.33 14.36
CA PRO A 210 -0.33 -10.36 13.11
C PRO A 210 -1.81 -10.08 13.30
N GLY A 211 -2.39 -9.30 12.38
CA GLY A 211 -3.60 -8.51 12.55
C GLY A 211 -3.26 -7.02 12.58
N ASP A 212 -2.06 -6.65 13.08
CA ASP A 212 -1.39 -5.39 12.69
C ASP A 212 -0.79 -5.56 11.29
N PHE A 213 -1.01 -4.56 10.42
CA PHE A 213 -0.59 -4.60 9.02
C PHE A 213 0.93 -4.85 8.87
N THR A 214 1.74 -4.18 9.69
CA THR A 214 3.21 -4.35 9.69
C THR A 214 3.61 -5.73 10.25
N GLY A 215 2.92 -6.21 11.29
CA GLY A 215 3.17 -7.53 11.86
C GLY A 215 2.94 -8.65 10.85
N THR A 216 1.83 -8.60 10.11
CA THR A 216 1.53 -9.54 9.04
C THR A 216 2.55 -9.45 7.90
N ALA A 217 3.01 -8.26 7.56
CA ALA A 217 4.03 -8.07 6.53
C ALA A 217 5.41 -8.62 6.95
N ILE A 218 5.82 -8.44 8.21
CA ILE A 218 7.09 -8.99 8.72
C ILE A 218 7.10 -10.52 8.65
N ILE A 219 6.03 -11.17 9.14
CA ILE A 219 5.96 -12.63 9.04
C ILE A 219 5.92 -13.10 7.59
N SER A 220 5.27 -12.36 6.70
CA SER A 220 5.25 -12.66 5.26
C SER A 220 6.65 -12.59 4.65
N CYS A 221 7.47 -11.60 4.99
CA CYS A 221 8.87 -11.53 4.55
C CYS A 221 9.67 -12.76 5.02
N LEU A 222 9.53 -13.14 6.29
CA LEU A 222 10.25 -14.27 6.86
C LEU A 222 9.78 -15.61 6.29
N ILE A 223 8.47 -15.79 6.08
CA ILE A 223 7.89 -16.96 5.43
C ILE A 223 8.40 -17.05 3.99
N ALA A 224 8.31 -15.96 3.22
CA ALA A 224 8.81 -15.93 1.84
C ALA A 224 10.31 -16.26 1.75
N GLY A 225 11.09 -15.84 2.72
CA GLY A 225 12.50 -16.18 2.80
C GLY A 225 12.76 -17.68 3.01
N VAL A 226 11.88 -18.37 3.72
CA VAL A 226 11.97 -19.82 3.97
C VAL A 226 11.43 -20.64 2.79
N GLU A 227 10.26 -20.26 2.28
CA GLU A 227 9.58 -20.98 1.18
C GLU A 227 10.24 -20.72 -0.18
N GLY A 228 10.87 -19.57 -0.33
CA GLY A 228 11.29 -19.00 -1.59
C GLY A 228 10.19 -18.17 -2.25
N LYS A 229 10.61 -17.14 -3.00
CA LYS A 229 9.74 -16.15 -3.64
C LYS A 229 8.62 -16.79 -4.47
N GLU A 230 8.96 -17.72 -5.36
CA GLU A 230 7.99 -18.35 -6.28
C GLU A 230 6.86 -19.11 -5.55
N GLU A 231 7.18 -19.76 -4.43
CA GLU A 231 6.19 -20.50 -3.64
C GLU A 231 5.28 -19.55 -2.89
N PHE A 232 5.87 -18.54 -2.24
CA PHE A 232 5.11 -17.51 -1.50
C PHE A 232 4.18 -16.71 -2.42
N GLU A 233 4.64 -16.33 -3.61
CA GLU A 233 3.85 -15.52 -4.56
C GLU A 233 2.61 -16.24 -5.09
N LYS A 234 2.45 -17.55 -4.88
CA LYS A 234 1.18 -18.23 -5.12
C LYS A 234 0.05 -17.67 -4.24
N LEU A 235 0.40 -17.15 -3.06
CA LEU A 235 -0.56 -16.50 -2.17
C LEU A 235 -1.04 -15.15 -2.72
N ALA A 236 -0.25 -14.48 -3.56
CA ALA A 236 -0.61 -13.18 -4.15
C ALA A 236 -1.77 -13.26 -5.16
N THR A 237 -2.03 -14.44 -5.73
CA THR A 237 -3.07 -14.66 -6.73
C THR A 237 -4.21 -15.59 -6.26
N MET A 238 -4.19 -16.00 -5.00
CA MET A 238 -5.15 -16.95 -4.42
C MET A 238 -6.42 -16.23 -3.95
N THR A 239 -7.36 -15.98 -4.86
CA THR A 239 -8.57 -15.22 -4.58
C THR A 239 -9.65 -16.00 -3.79
N GLU A 240 -9.59 -17.31 -3.77
CA GLU A 240 -10.49 -18.21 -3.01
C GLU A 240 -9.68 -19.17 -2.14
N PRO A 241 -8.99 -18.68 -1.08
CA PRO A 241 -8.10 -19.51 -0.27
C PRO A 241 -8.88 -20.52 0.59
N SER A 242 -8.43 -21.76 0.65
CA SER A 242 -8.76 -22.65 1.74
C SER A 242 -7.67 -22.65 2.80
N GLU A 243 -8.04 -22.87 4.06
CA GLU A 243 -7.06 -22.92 5.17
C GLU A 243 -6.01 -24.02 4.92
N ASP A 244 -6.42 -25.17 4.38
CA ASP A 244 -5.51 -26.29 4.11
C ASP A 244 -4.49 -25.96 3.02
N GLU A 245 -4.87 -25.22 1.95
CA GLU A 245 -3.98 -24.81 0.89
C GLU A 245 -2.97 -23.77 1.37
N VAL A 246 -3.44 -22.72 2.07
CA VAL A 246 -2.55 -21.71 2.65
C VAL A 246 -1.60 -22.36 3.65
N ARG A 247 -2.12 -23.22 4.54
CA ARG A 247 -1.31 -23.93 5.54
C ARG A 247 -0.23 -24.81 4.89
N ALA A 248 -0.55 -25.49 3.79
CA ALA A 248 0.42 -26.32 3.07
C ALA A 248 1.59 -25.50 2.53
N ILE A 249 1.31 -24.28 2.04
CA ILE A 249 2.34 -23.37 1.53
C ILE A 249 3.19 -22.83 2.70
N VAL A 250 2.57 -22.34 3.79
CA VAL A 250 3.29 -21.58 4.82
C VAL A 250 3.84 -22.45 5.96
N ALA A 251 3.64 -23.77 5.95
CA ALA A 251 4.01 -24.65 7.08
C ALA A 251 5.50 -24.60 7.46
N PRO A 252 6.48 -24.68 6.54
CA PRO A 252 7.90 -24.55 6.89
C PRO A 252 8.21 -23.16 7.47
N GLY A 253 7.61 -22.09 6.93
CA GLY A 253 7.75 -20.72 7.46
C GLY A 253 7.19 -20.60 8.88
N MET A 254 6.04 -21.24 9.18
CA MET A 254 5.47 -21.27 10.53
C MET A 254 6.38 -22.05 11.51
N GLU A 255 7.01 -23.15 11.06
CA GLU A 255 8.01 -23.85 11.87
C GLU A 255 9.23 -22.96 12.17
N TYR A 256 9.70 -22.23 11.16
CA TYR A 256 10.77 -21.27 11.32
C TYR A 256 10.40 -20.16 12.32
N LEU A 257 9.22 -19.54 12.21
CA LEU A 257 8.75 -18.52 13.15
C LEU A 257 8.70 -19.05 14.60
N ARG A 258 8.25 -20.30 14.81
CA ARG A 258 8.33 -20.95 16.13
C ARG A 258 9.76 -21.09 16.64
N SER A 259 10.71 -21.37 15.75
CA SER A 259 12.12 -21.53 16.13
C SER A 259 12.76 -20.23 16.64
N LEU A 260 12.20 -19.08 16.27
CA LEU A 260 12.64 -17.77 16.79
C LEU A 260 12.19 -17.52 18.24
N ASN A 261 11.02 -18.06 18.64
CA ASN A 261 10.36 -17.75 19.91
C ASN A 261 11.28 -17.74 21.14
N PRO A 262 12.16 -18.73 21.36
CA PRO A 262 13.03 -18.75 22.55
C PRO A 262 13.91 -17.50 22.68
N TYR A 263 14.19 -16.83 21.57
CA TYR A 263 15.12 -15.71 21.48
C TYR A 263 14.42 -14.36 21.36
N LEU A 264 13.14 -14.36 21.01
CA LEU A 264 12.35 -13.13 20.88
C LEU A 264 12.02 -12.49 22.24
N TRP A 265 11.65 -11.22 22.22
CA TRP A 265 11.10 -10.51 23.37
C TRP A 265 10.03 -11.35 24.07
N LYS A 266 10.07 -11.41 25.40
CA LYS A 266 9.23 -12.29 26.21
C LYS A 266 9.18 -13.76 25.76
N GLN A 267 10.20 -14.21 25.04
CA GLN A 267 10.33 -15.58 24.53
C GLN A 267 9.17 -15.99 23.59
N GLY A 268 8.67 -15.04 22.79
CA GLY A 268 7.58 -15.30 21.85
C GLY A 268 6.27 -15.80 22.48
N LYS A 269 6.08 -15.57 23.80
CA LYS A 269 4.82 -15.94 24.49
C LYS A 269 3.73 -14.92 24.30
N THR A 270 4.09 -13.70 23.99
CA THR A 270 3.23 -12.57 23.68
C THR A 270 4.01 -11.61 22.78
N PHE A 271 3.29 -10.87 21.99
CA PHE A 271 3.80 -9.90 21.03
C PHE A 271 3.20 -8.52 21.32
N PRO A 272 3.86 -7.41 20.96
CA PRO A 272 3.25 -6.08 21.00
C PRO A 272 2.01 -6.04 20.11
N ALA A 273 0.99 -5.26 20.52
CA ALA A 273 -0.30 -5.23 19.84
C ALA A 273 -0.25 -4.53 18.47
N ASP A 274 0.70 -3.62 18.27
CA ASP A 274 0.80 -2.79 17.07
C ASP A 274 2.22 -2.30 16.78
N SER A 275 2.43 -1.87 15.55
CA SER A 275 3.72 -1.36 15.05
C SER A 275 4.16 -0.08 15.75
N THR A 276 3.24 0.78 16.19
CA THR A 276 3.57 2.00 16.96
C THR A 276 4.27 1.64 18.28
N THR A 277 3.77 0.59 18.95
CA THR A 277 4.39 0.08 20.19
C THR A 277 5.80 -0.46 19.94
N VAL A 278 6.00 -1.24 18.86
CA VAL A 278 7.34 -1.77 18.50
C VAL A 278 8.29 -0.63 18.17
N HIS A 279 7.84 0.35 17.39
CA HIS A 279 8.62 1.54 17.05
C HIS A 279 9.07 2.31 18.30
N GLN A 280 8.17 2.51 19.27
CA GLN A 280 8.53 3.17 20.53
C GLN A 280 9.54 2.34 21.34
N MET A 281 9.39 1.02 21.39
CA MET A 281 10.34 0.14 22.09
C MET A 281 11.74 0.21 21.44
N TYR A 282 11.81 0.31 20.11
CA TYR A 282 13.07 0.53 19.40
C TYR A 282 13.66 1.91 19.71
N ALA A 283 12.86 2.96 19.66
CA ALA A 283 13.29 4.33 19.98
C ALA A 283 13.81 4.45 21.43
N ASP A 284 13.21 3.72 22.37
CA ASP A 284 13.61 3.67 23.77
C ASP A 284 14.84 2.75 24.04
N GLY A 285 15.31 2.02 23.02
CA GLY A 285 16.45 1.08 23.11
C GLY A 285 16.12 -0.23 23.82
N GLU A 286 14.85 -0.58 23.98
CA GLU A 286 14.42 -1.91 24.44
C GLU A 286 14.63 -2.97 23.36
N LEU A 287 14.46 -2.56 22.09
CA LEU A 287 14.73 -3.38 20.90
C LEU A 287 15.91 -2.80 20.12
N ILE A 288 16.60 -3.66 19.36
CA ILE A 288 17.73 -3.28 18.50
C ILE A 288 17.36 -3.30 17.01
N MET A 289 16.20 -3.78 16.69
CA MET A 289 15.66 -3.84 15.33
C MET A 289 14.19 -3.49 15.34
N ASP A 290 13.76 -2.84 14.27
CA ASP A 290 12.37 -2.56 13.97
C ASP A 290 12.16 -2.67 12.45
N ALA A 291 10.92 -2.61 11.97
CA ALA A 291 10.59 -2.67 10.56
C ALA A 291 9.28 -1.94 10.26
N GLY A 292 9.11 -1.51 9.00
CA GLY A 292 7.89 -0.85 8.57
C GLY A 292 7.83 -0.62 7.06
N TYR A 293 6.68 -0.12 6.60
CA TYR A 293 6.53 0.34 5.23
C TYR A 293 7.11 1.74 5.06
N GLY A 294 8.25 1.80 4.39
CA GLY A 294 9.01 3.03 4.22
C GLY A 294 10.13 3.16 5.24
N GLU A 295 11.02 4.06 4.93
CA GLU A 295 12.29 4.23 5.64
C GLU A 295 12.15 5.25 6.77
N PRO A 296 12.80 5.04 7.92
CA PRO A 296 12.65 5.89 9.11
C PRO A 296 13.51 7.18 9.07
N GLN A 297 13.95 7.63 7.89
CA GLN A 297 14.85 8.79 7.78
C GLN A 297 14.27 10.06 8.40
N THR A 298 12.98 10.29 8.25
CA THR A 298 12.31 11.46 8.87
C THR A 298 12.42 11.44 10.40
N ASP A 299 12.32 10.27 11.01
CA ASP A 299 12.44 10.11 12.47
C ASP A 299 13.89 10.27 12.93
N VAL A 300 14.84 9.82 12.11
CA VAL A 300 16.27 10.09 12.33
C VAL A 300 16.56 11.59 12.25
N ASP A 301 16.08 12.27 11.21
CA ASP A 301 16.30 13.71 11.01
C ASP A 301 15.68 14.56 12.12
N ASN A 302 14.55 14.12 12.66
CA ASN A 302 13.88 14.75 13.80
C ASN A 302 14.50 14.39 15.16
N GLY A 303 15.49 13.50 15.20
CA GLY A 303 16.14 13.05 16.43
C GLY A 303 15.27 12.14 17.30
N LEU A 304 14.23 11.51 16.71
CA LEU A 304 13.39 10.51 17.36
C LEU A 304 14.06 9.13 17.37
N LEU A 305 14.89 8.88 16.38
CA LEU A 305 15.72 7.67 16.27
C LEU A 305 17.20 8.01 16.27
N PRO A 306 18.09 7.03 16.61
CA PRO A 306 19.54 7.23 16.57
C PRO A 306 20.01 7.72 15.19
N ALA A 307 20.93 8.69 15.17
CA ALA A 307 21.56 9.18 13.93
C ALA A 307 22.36 8.10 13.17
N THR A 308 22.59 6.96 13.80
CA THR A 308 23.26 5.78 13.27
C THR A 308 22.30 4.72 12.76
N THR A 309 20.99 4.98 12.81
CA THR A 309 19.96 4.08 12.27
C THR A 309 20.24 3.78 10.79
N ARG A 310 20.20 2.51 10.43
CA ARG A 310 20.48 2.02 9.09
C ARG A 310 19.42 1.03 8.66
N SER A 311 18.80 1.29 7.52
CA SER A 311 17.83 0.39 6.90
C SER A 311 18.49 -0.72 6.10
N PHE A 312 17.77 -1.83 5.95
CA PHE A 312 18.15 -2.96 5.09
C PHE A 312 16.89 -3.71 4.62
N VAL A 313 17.05 -4.48 3.57
CA VAL A 313 16.08 -5.49 3.12
C VAL A 313 16.74 -6.86 3.20
N LEU A 314 15.94 -7.92 3.23
CA LEU A 314 16.48 -9.28 3.15
C LEU A 314 16.86 -9.59 1.69
N ASP A 315 17.96 -10.28 1.48
CA ASP A 315 18.37 -10.77 0.14
C ASP A 315 17.33 -11.74 -0.44
N THR A 316 16.58 -12.42 0.43
CA THR A 316 15.45 -13.26 0.06
C THR A 316 14.19 -12.45 -0.35
N GLY A 317 14.24 -11.14 -0.17
CA GLY A 317 13.20 -10.19 -0.51
C GLY A 317 12.32 -9.76 0.67
N THR A 318 11.63 -8.64 0.48
CA THR A 318 10.62 -8.10 1.41
C THR A 318 9.34 -7.78 0.67
N VAL A 319 8.20 -8.00 1.32
CA VAL A 319 6.89 -7.76 0.71
C VAL A 319 6.65 -6.26 0.49
N GLY A 320 5.96 -5.96 -0.60
CA GLY A 320 5.57 -4.62 -0.97
C GLY A 320 4.29 -4.59 -1.79
N ASN A 321 3.70 -3.41 -1.86
CA ASN A 321 2.47 -3.17 -2.60
C ASN A 321 2.54 -1.88 -3.41
N THR A 322 1.60 -1.74 -4.33
CA THR A 322 1.38 -0.52 -5.09
C THR A 322 0.20 0.24 -4.50
N ASN A 323 0.35 1.54 -4.39
CA ASN A 323 -0.72 2.45 -4.01
C ASN A 323 -1.32 3.07 -5.27
N TYR A 324 -2.64 3.20 -5.29
CA TYR A 324 -3.38 3.64 -6.45
C TYR A 324 -4.24 4.87 -6.18
N MET A 325 -4.65 5.51 -7.26
CA MET A 325 -5.64 6.57 -7.29
C MET A 325 -6.77 6.16 -8.23
N ALA A 326 -8.00 6.22 -7.74
CA ALA A 326 -9.20 5.92 -8.51
C ALA A 326 -10.13 7.13 -8.55
N ILE A 327 -10.89 7.29 -9.66
CA ILE A 327 -11.88 8.34 -9.82
C ILE A 327 -13.24 7.81 -9.38
N ALA A 328 -13.98 8.59 -8.58
CA ALA A 328 -15.33 8.22 -8.18
C ALA A 328 -16.30 8.20 -9.38
N ALA A 329 -17.20 7.22 -9.42
CA ALA A 329 -18.12 7.09 -10.57
C ALA A 329 -19.05 8.30 -10.73
N ASN A 330 -19.37 8.96 -9.61
CA ASN A 330 -20.18 10.18 -9.57
C ASN A 330 -19.37 11.47 -9.39
N ALA A 331 -18.07 11.43 -9.68
CA ALA A 331 -17.18 12.60 -9.58
C ALA A 331 -17.66 13.74 -10.48
N PRO A 332 -17.76 14.97 -9.95
CA PRO A 332 -18.16 16.13 -10.74
C PRO A 332 -17.09 16.65 -11.72
N HIS A 333 -15.81 16.33 -11.46
CA HIS A 333 -14.67 16.88 -12.23
C HIS A 333 -13.73 15.79 -12.71
N LYS A 334 -14.24 14.81 -13.48
CA LYS A 334 -13.46 13.64 -13.95
C LYS A 334 -12.24 14.02 -14.77
N GLU A 335 -12.38 15.00 -15.68
CA GLU A 335 -11.26 15.49 -16.50
C GLU A 335 -10.16 16.11 -15.63
N ALA A 336 -10.53 16.92 -14.63
CA ALA A 336 -9.56 17.52 -13.71
C ALA A 336 -8.90 16.47 -12.82
N ALA A 337 -9.61 15.41 -12.41
CA ALA A 337 -9.06 14.28 -11.72
C ALA A 337 -8.03 13.53 -12.59
N MET A 338 -8.35 13.25 -13.86
CA MET A 338 -7.40 12.64 -14.81
C MET A 338 -6.13 13.48 -14.95
N VAL A 339 -6.25 14.81 -15.12
CA VAL A 339 -5.09 15.71 -15.24
C VAL A 339 -4.27 15.73 -13.97
N ALA A 340 -4.92 15.75 -12.79
CA ALA A 340 -4.22 15.71 -11.50
C ALA A 340 -3.47 14.39 -11.30
N ILE A 341 -4.10 13.27 -11.61
CA ILE A 341 -3.48 11.94 -11.53
C ILE A 341 -2.31 11.84 -12.52
N ASN A 342 -2.47 12.31 -13.74
CA ASN A 342 -1.38 12.31 -14.72
C ASN A 342 -0.19 13.18 -14.26
N GLU A 343 -0.41 14.34 -13.65
CA GLU A 343 0.67 15.17 -13.10
C GLU A 343 1.40 14.48 -11.94
N VAL A 344 0.70 13.71 -11.10
CA VAL A 344 1.33 12.89 -10.04
C VAL A 344 2.28 11.86 -10.65
N LEU A 345 2.00 11.37 -11.83
CA LEU A 345 2.81 10.39 -12.56
C LEU A 345 3.91 11.02 -13.44
N SER A 346 4.06 12.34 -13.45
CA SER A 346 5.15 12.96 -14.20
C SER A 346 6.51 12.60 -13.58
N PRO A 347 7.56 12.35 -14.38
CA PRO A 347 8.90 12.01 -13.88
C PRO A 347 9.42 13.00 -12.84
N ASP A 348 9.25 14.30 -13.08
CA ASP A 348 9.70 15.36 -12.19
C ASP A 348 8.94 15.35 -10.83
N TYR A 349 7.61 15.07 -10.82
CA TYR A 349 6.90 14.96 -9.55
C TYR A 349 7.20 13.65 -8.82
N GLN A 350 7.38 12.54 -9.52
CA GLN A 350 7.82 11.27 -8.93
C GLN A 350 9.22 11.40 -8.32
N LEU A 351 10.15 12.08 -9.00
CA LEU A 351 11.46 12.41 -8.45
C LEU A 351 11.36 13.27 -7.18
N THR A 352 10.45 14.25 -7.19
CA THR A 352 10.20 15.09 -6.00
C THR A 352 9.66 14.26 -4.83
N ARG A 353 8.77 13.30 -5.10
CA ARG A 353 8.29 12.35 -4.08
C ARG A 353 9.41 11.48 -3.52
N TYR A 354 10.28 10.96 -4.38
CA TYR A 354 11.42 10.17 -3.96
C TYR A 354 12.37 10.97 -3.07
N LYS A 355 12.72 12.20 -3.47
CA LYS A 355 13.58 13.11 -2.68
C LYS A 355 12.98 13.48 -1.32
N THR A 356 11.67 13.69 -1.26
CA THR A 356 11.01 14.25 -0.07
C THR A 356 10.53 13.16 0.90
N LEU A 357 10.09 12.02 0.36
CA LEU A 357 9.41 10.97 1.14
C LEU A 357 10.13 9.62 1.10
N GLY A 358 11.22 9.47 0.34
CA GLY A 358 11.82 8.16 0.07
C GLY A 358 10.89 7.22 -0.72
N SER A 359 9.75 7.72 -1.23
CA SER A 359 8.73 6.90 -1.89
C SER A 359 9.29 6.20 -3.12
N ILE A 360 9.08 4.90 -3.23
CA ILE A 360 9.42 4.14 -4.44
C ILE A 360 8.49 4.60 -5.56
N THR A 361 9.10 4.92 -6.72
CA THR A 361 8.34 5.31 -7.91
C THR A 361 7.62 4.12 -8.53
N VAL A 362 6.51 4.38 -9.24
CA VAL A 362 5.82 3.41 -10.10
C VAL A 362 6.29 3.49 -11.55
N LEU A 363 7.16 4.46 -11.85
CA LEU A 363 7.71 4.61 -13.20
C LEU A 363 8.71 3.49 -13.47
N ASP A 364 8.62 2.91 -14.64
CA ASP A 364 9.64 2.04 -15.19
C ASP A 364 10.86 2.91 -15.54
N LEU A 365 11.94 2.73 -14.78
CA LEU A 365 13.14 3.54 -14.92
C LEU A 365 13.82 3.38 -16.27
N ASP A 366 13.58 2.26 -16.98
CA ASP A 366 14.15 2.02 -18.31
C ASP A 366 13.39 2.77 -19.42
N ARG A 367 12.18 3.29 -19.12
CA ARG A 367 11.40 4.14 -20.02
C ARG A 367 11.67 5.63 -19.84
N LEU A 368 12.41 6.00 -18.79
CA LEU A 368 12.77 7.41 -18.55
C LEU A 368 13.81 7.90 -19.54
N SER A 369 13.85 9.21 -19.74
CA SER A 369 14.96 9.85 -20.44
C SER A 369 16.29 9.65 -19.67
N GLU A 370 17.44 9.70 -20.35
CA GLU A 370 18.76 9.64 -19.70
C GLU A 370 18.91 10.75 -18.63
N GLU A 371 18.32 11.93 -18.85
CA GLU A 371 18.35 13.05 -17.91
C GLU A 371 17.53 12.74 -16.66
N ASP A 372 16.28 12.26 -16.82
CA ASP A 372 15.41 11.91 -15.71
C ASP A 372 16.00 10.75 -14.90
N ARG A 373 16.50 9.70 -15.58
CA ARG A 373 17.15 8.57 -14.91
C ARG A 373 18.34 9.02 -14.07
N ALA A 374 19.23 9.85 -14.66
CA ALA A 374 20.37 10.40 -13.95
C ALA A 374 19.96 11.26 -12.74
N ALA A 375 18.80 11.93 -12.82
CA ALA A 375 18.26 12.73 -11.70
C ALA A 375 17.77 11.87 -10.54
N PHE A 376 17.21 10.68 -10.79
CA PHE A 376 16.90 9.69 -9.76
C PHE A 376 18.16 9.10 -9.13
N ASP A 377 19.15 8.73 -9.94
CA ASP A 377 20.42 8.14 -9.49
C ASP A 377 21.27 9.13 -8.67
N ALA A 378 21.11 10.44 -8.89
CA ALA A 378 21.83 11.50 -8.19
C ALA A 378 21.18 11.91 -6.85
N VAL A 379 20.10 11.26 -6.40
CA VAL A 379 19.46 11.60 -5.13
C VAL A 379 20.37 11.20 -3.97
N GLU A 380 20.77 12.20 -3.17
CA GLU A 380 21.51 11.96 -1.94
C GLU A 380 20.57 11.33 -0.89
N LEU A 381 20.94 10.13 -0.44
CA LEU A 381 20.18 9.36 0.54
C LEU A 381 20.70 9.63 1.95
N GLY A 382 19.80 9.67 2.92
CA GLY A 382 20.14 9.64 4.33
C GLY A 382 20.65 8.26 4.77
N CYS A 383 21.19 8.18 5.99
CA CYS A 383 21.77 6.94 6.53
C CYS A 383 20.75 5.81 6.71
N ALA A 384 19.48 6.17 6.89
CA ALA A 384 18.36 5.22 7.04
C ALA A 384 17.55 5.06 5.75
N GLN A 385 18.12 5.40 4.60
CA GLN A 385 17.49 5.21 3.28
C GLN A 385 18.28 4.20 2.45
N LEU A 386 17.58 3.47 1.61
CA LEU A 386 18.13 2.51 0.68
C LEU A 386 18.03 3.02 -0.77
N PRO A 387 19.02 2.71 -1.61
CA PRO A 387 18.93 2.95 -3.05
C PRO A 387 17.68 2.33 -3.66
N LEU A 388 17.13 2.99 -4.67
CA LEU A 388 15.89 2.57 -5.31
C LEU A 388 16.04 1.19 -5.99
N ASP A 389 17.17 0.95 -6.63
CA ASP A 389 17.51 -0.33 -7.27
C ASP A 389 17.55 -1.48 -6.25
N VAL A 390 18.14 -1.27 -5.07
CA VAL A 390 18.17 -2.27 -3.98
C VAL A 390 16.75 -2.64 -3.54
N LYS A 391 15.87 -1.64 -3.41
CA LYS A 391 14.47 -1.88 -3.04
C LYS A 391 13.72 -2.66 -4.12
N LEU A 392 13.85 -2.24 -5.37
CA LEU A 392 13.15 -2.88 -6.49
C LEU A 392 13.61 -4.33 -6.73
N GLU A 393 14.92 -4.60 -6.64
CA GLU A 393 15.48 -5.93 -6.82
C GLU A 393 14.94 -6.93 -5.78
N HIS A 394 14.69 -6.47 -4.55
CA HIS A 394 14.27 -7.30 -3.43
C HIS A 394 12.77 -7.22 -3.13
N ALA A 395 11.96 -6.70 -4.05
CA ALA A 395 10.51 -6.63 -3.86
C ALA A 395 9.84 -7.99 -4.10
N ILE A 396 8.90 -8.36 -3.21
CA ILE A 396 8.03 -9.52 -3.31
C ILE A 396 6.59 -9.03 -3.24
N ALA A 397 5.71 -9.61 -4.06
CA ALA A 397 4.28 -9.31 -3.99
C ALA A 397 3.68 -9.76 -2.65
N GLU A 398 2.80 -8.94 -2.08
CA GLU A 398 2.03 -9.33 -0.91
C GLU A 398 1.02 -10.43 -1.20
N ALA A 399 0.63 -11.17 -0.17
CA ALA A 399 -0.46 -12.13 -0.28
C ALA A 399 -1.78 -11.40 -0.62
N CYS A 400 -2.62 -12.05 -1.42
CA CYS A 400 -3.94 -11.55 -1.80
C CYS A 400 -4.81 -11.28 -0.56
N GLY A 401 -5.66 -10.25 -0.60
CA GLY A 401 -6.50 -9.82 0.52
C GLY A 401 -7.27 -10.97 1.20
N PRO A 402 -7.93 -11.90 0.49
CA PRO A 402 -8.59 -13.04 1.09
C PRO A 402 -7.67 -14.03 1.84
N VAL A 403 -6.37 -14.06 1.51
CA VAL A 403 -5.39 -14.94 2.18
C VAL A 403 -4.98 -14.40 3.54
N ILE A 404 -4.92 -13.08 3.70
CA ILE A 404 -4.41 -12.42 4.91
C ILE A 404 -5.08 -12.95 6.19
N PRO A 405 -6.41 -12.94 6.35
CA PRO A 405 -7.03 -13.42 7.58
C PRO A 405 -6.81 -14.93 7.83
N VAL A 406 -6.59 -15.72 6.77
CA VAL A 406 -6.26 -17.14 6.89
C VAL A 406 -4.83 -17.33 7.40
N LEU A 407 -3.87 -16.58 6.85
CA LEU A 407 -2.48 -16.58 7.28
C LEU A 407 -2.36 -16.15 8.75
N GLU A 408 -3.01 -15.08 9.14
CA GLU A 408 -3.04 -14.58 10.51
C GLU A 408 -3.61 -15.61 11.47
N LYS A 409 -4.72 -16.25 11.10
CA LYS A 409 -5.32 -17.33 11.89
C LYS A 409 -4.33 -18.49 12.10
N ILE A 410 -3.64 -18.94 11.05
CA ILE A 410 -2.65 -20.02 11.13
C ILE A 410 -1.52 -19.61 12.08
N TRP A 411 -1.03 -18.39 11.99
CA TRP A 411 -0.01 -17.88 12.87
C TRP A 411 -0.48 -17.88 14.34
N HIS A 412 -1.69 -17.37 14.63
CA HIS A 412 -2.24 -17.37 15.99
C HIS A 412 -2.41 -18.78 16.57
N ASP A 413 -2.79 -19.74 15.73
CA ASP A 413 -2.97 -21.13 16.16
C ASP A 413 -1.63 -21.84 16.44
N GLU A 414 -0.53 -21.44 15.77
CA GLU A 414 0.69 -22.24 15.72
C GLU A 414 1.93 -21.59 16.33
N VAL A 415 2.04 -20.26 16.38
CA VAL A 415 3.31 -19.60 16.72
C VAL A 415 3.38 -19.14 18.17
N PRO A 416 2.43 -18.39 18.75
CA PRO A 416 2.57 -17.83 20.09
C PRO A 416 2.76 -18.88 21.16
N GLY A 417 3.85 -18.79 21.94
CA GLY A 417 4.09 -19.64 23.11
C GLY A 417 4.33 -21.13 22.81
N LYS A 418 4.60 -21.48 21.59
CA LYS A 418 4.86 -22.87 21.15
C LYS A 418 6.35 -23.15 21.11
#